data_1b834bae9df062c9d7d9a79f8a610d3a
#
_entry.id   1b834bae9df062c9d7d9a79f8a610d3a
#
_cell.length_a   1.000
_cell.length_b   1.000
_cell.length_c   1.000
_cell.angle_alpha   90.00
_cell.angle_beta   90.00
_cell.angle_gamma   90.00
#
_symmetry.space_group_name_H-M   'P 1'
#
loop_
_entity.id
_entity.type
_entity.pdbx_description
1 polymer ?
#
loop_
_entity_poly.entity_id
_entity_poly.type
_entity_poly.pdbx_seq_one_letter_code
_entity_poly.pdbx_strand_id
1 'polypeptide(L)'
;SEIIGRAVDAYMRPYINSLKINQSTYGVLGTLAAGYELGVVTNFAYSSGAYQALDRFALRPFFKAVVVSGEIGWKKPSERIFAVALRRLSIPPEKAIFVGDDYEADIVGAKRMGLKAVLVSRAEDEVVCFDARPDLVVSNLQELMGHLDELI
;
A
#
# COMPACT_ATOMS: atom_id res chain seq x y z
N SER A 1 -15.06 12.63 -20.84
CA SER A 1 -15.19 14.05 -21.19
C SER A 1 -14.64 14.89 -20.05
N GLU A 2 -14.14 16.09 -20.37
CA GLU A 2 -13.56 17.04 -19.40
C GLU A 2 -14.55 17.40 -18.28
N ILE A 3 -15.84 17.51 -18.60
CA ILE A 3 -16.91 17.80 -17.64
C ILE A 3 -17.02 16.71 -16.57
N ILE A 4 -16.96 15.44 -16.96
CA ILE A 4 -17.01 14.31 -16.00
C ILE A 4 -15.78 14.35 -15.10
N GLY A 5 -14.58 14.58 -15.64
CA GLY A 5 -13.36 14.71 -14.85
C GLY A 5 -13.46 15.81 -13.80
N ARG A 6 -13.91 16.99 -14.16
CA ARG A 6 -14.12 18.12 -13.24
C ARG A 6 -15.17 17.85 -12.16
N ALA A 7 -16.24 17.14 -12.49
CA ALA A 7 -17.26 16.75 -11.53
C ALA A 7 -16.72 15.73 -10.50
N VAL A 8 -15.95 14.74 -10.95
CA VAL A 8 -15.30 13.76 -10.07
C VAL A 8 -14.26 14.44 -9.18
N ASP A 9 -13.44 15.34 -9.73
CA ASP A 9 -12.47 16.15 -8.95
C ASP A 9 -13.16 16.94 -7.84
N ALA A 10 -14.26 17.63 -8.18
CA ALA A 10 -15.01 18.42 -7.19
C ALA A 10 -15.61 17.55 -6.08
N TYR A 11 -16.12 16.37 -6.44
CA TYR A 11 -16.68 15.39 -5.49
C TYR A 11 -15.61 14.80 -4.57
N MET A 12 -14.44 14.45 -5.12
CA MET A 12 -13.36 13.78 -4.37
C MET A 12 -12.50 14.73 -3.54
N ARG A 13 -12.48 16.03 -3.89
CA ARG A 13 -11.65 17.04 -3.19
C ARG A 13 -11.88 17.10 -1.68
N PRO A 14 -13.14 17.14 -1.15
CA PRO A 14 -13.37 17.12 0.29
C PRO A 14 -12.80 15.88 0.97
N TYR A 15 -12.94 14.71 0.34
CA TYR A 15 -12.36 13.46 0.85
C TYR A 15 -10.84 13.54 0.91
N ILE A 16 -10.17 13.93 -0.18
CA ILE A 16 -8.71 14.06 -0.22
C ILE A 16 -8.24 15.08 0.83
N ASN A 17 -8.98 16.18 1.01
CA ASN A 17 -8.66 17.21 1.99
C ASN A 17 -8.86 16.74 3.45
N SER A 18 -9.73 15.77 3.69
CA SER A 18 -9.96 15.19 5.02
C SER A 18 -8.89 14.19 5.45
N LEU A 19 -8.10 13.66 4.51
CA LEU A 19 -7.03 12.70 4.80
C LEU A 19 -6.01 13.32 5.76
N LYS A 20 -5.51 12.49 6.66
CA LYS A 20 -4.47 12.84 7.64
C LYS A 20 -3.34 11.84 7.56
N ILE A 21 -2.15 12.27 7.92
CA ILE A 21 -0.97 11.42 8.05
C ILE A 21 -0.36 11.60 9.43
N ASN A 22 0.13 10.51 9.99
CA ASN A 22 0.93 10.58 11.21
C ASN A 22 2.35 11.06 10.87
N GLN A 23 2.86 12.02 11.62
CA GLN A 23 4.22 12.57 11.42
C GLN A 23 5.31 11.50 11.51
N SER A 24 5.14 10.48 12.34
CA SER A 24 6.06 9.36 12.44
C SER A 24 6.24 8.59 11.13
N THR A 25 5.25 8.64 10.23
CA THR A 25 5.30 7.96 8.93
C THR A 25 6.47 8.44 8.08
N TYR A 26 6.81 9.73 8.14
CA TYR A 26 7.95 10.26 7.36
C TYR A 26 9.29 9.67 7.82
N GLY A 27 9.49 9.52 9.13
CA GLY A 27 10.69 8.88 9.67
C GLY A 27 10.82 7.42 9.25
N VAL A 28 9.73 6.67 9.32
CA VAL A 28 9.68 5.27 8.87
C VAL A 28 9.98 5.15 7.38
N LEU A 29 9.29 5.93 6.53
CA LEU A 29 9.51 5.90 5.08
C LEU A 29 10.92 6.34 4.69
N GLY A 30 11.48 7.36 5.37
CA GLY A 30 12.85 7.81 5.14
C GLY A 30 13.88 6.72 5.45
N THR A 31 13.70 6.01 6.57
CA THR A 31 14.58 4.90 6.96
C THR A 31 14.45 3.73 5.98
N LEU A 32 13.22 3.35 5.61
CA LEU A 32 13.00 2.27 4.66
C LEU A 32 13.55 2.60 3.28
N ALA A 33 13.33 3.82 2.78
CA ALA A 33 13.81 4.24 1.46
C ALA A 33 15.34 4.31 1.35
N ALA A 34 16.05 4.42 2.48
CA ALA A 34 17.50 4.38 2.50
C ALA A 34 18.08 2.97 2.24
N GLY A 35 17.31 1.91 2.54
CA GLY A 35 17.74 0.52 2.39
C GLY A 35 16.96 -0.31 1.38
N TYR A 36 15.77 0.13 1.01
CA TYR A 36 14.83 -0.65 0.19
C TYR A 36 14.18 0.17 -0.91
N GLU A 37 13.79 -0.50 -1.98
CA GLU A 37 12.93 0.05 -3.03
C GLU A 37 11.47 0.00 -2.57
N LEU A 38 10.83 1.16 -2.45
CA LEU A 38 9.45 1.23 -1.98
C LEU A 38 8.45 1.35 -3.14
N GLY A 39 7.30 0.72 -2.97
CA GLY A 39 6.15 0.84 -3.87
C GLY A 39 4.84 1.04 -3.12
N VAL A 40 3.89 1.70 -3.77
CA VAL A 40 2.51 1.82 -3.30
C VAL A 40 1.58 1.06 -4.23
N VAL A 41 0.69 0.25 -3.65
CA VAL A 41 -0.40 -0.43 -4.37
C VAL A 41 -1.71 -0.07 -3.70
N THR A 42 -2.58 0.63 -4.40
CA THR A 42 -3.84 1.12 -3.83
C THR A 42 -5.07 0.75 -4.64
N ASN A 43 -6.12 0.32 -3.92
CA ASN A 43 -7.45 0.13 -4.47
C ASN A 43 -8.19 1.48 -4.49
N PHE A 44 -7.87 2.31 -5.45
CA PHE A 44 -8.47 3.63 -5.61
C PHE A 44 -8.95 3.81 -7.05
N ALA A 45 -10.28 3.91 -7.23
CA ALA A 45 -10.87 3.96 -8.56
C ALA A 45 -10.55 5.27 -9.30
N TYR A 46 -10.37 6.37 -8.55
CA TYR A 46 -10.03 7.68 -9.07
C TYR A 46 -8.53 7.94 -8.99
N SER A 47 -7.81 7.58 -10.06
CA SER A 47 -6.34 7.57 -10.07
C SER A 47 -5.72 8.94 -9.80
N SER A 48 -6.28 10.01 -10.37
CA SER A 48 -5.82 11.38 -10.11
C SER A 48 -5.88 11.73 -8.62
N GLY A 49 -6.93 11.29 -7.92
CA GLY A 49 -7.08 11.49 -6.47
C GLY A 49 -6.02 10.76 -5.64
N ALA A 50 -5.61 9.56 -6.05
CA ALA A 50 -4.54 8.84 -5.40
C ALA A 50 -3.21 9.62 -5.48
N TYR A 51 -2.87 10.13 -6.66
CA TYR A 51 -1.68 10.96 -6.84
C TYR A 51 -1.78 12.29 -6.08
N GLN A 52 -2.94 12.97 -6.12
CA GLN A 52 -3.16 14.19 -5.34
C GLN A 52 -2.96 13.97 -3.83
N ALA A 53 -3.41 12.83 -3.29
CA ALA A 53 -3.19 12.48 -1.89
C ALA A 53 -1.69 12.29 -1.58
N LEU A 54 -0.96 11.56 -2.42
CA LEU A 54 0.48 11.36 -2.25
C LEU A 54 1.27 12.67 -2.35
N ASP A 55 0.92 13.53 -3.31
CA ASP A 55 1.58 14.82 -3.53
C ASP A 55 1.27 15.80 -2.39
N ARG A 56 0.02 15.83 -1.90
CA ARG A 56 -0.38 16.66 -0.76
C ARG A 56 0.44 16.41 0.49
N PHE A 57 0.80 15.15 0.74
CA PHE A 57 1.62 14.77 1.88
C PHE A 57 3.10 14.61 1.54
N ALA A 58 3.56 15.04 0.35
CA ALA A 58 4.93 14.89 -0.10
C ALA A 58 5.47 13.45 0.04
N LEU A 59 4.60 12.46 -0.16
CA LEU A 59 4.96 11.04 -0.02
C LEU A 59 5.51 10.44 -1.31
N ARG A 60 5.16 11.00 -2.44
CA ARG A 60 5.50 10.46 -3.75
C ARG A 60 6.99 10.22 -3.97
N PRO A 61 7.92 11.09 -3.50
CA PRO A 61 9.36 10.88 -3.66
C PRO A 61 9.92 9.63 -2.96
N PHE A 62 9.21 9.07 -1.96
CA PHE A 62 9.64 7.83 -1.30
C PHE A 62 9.41 6.59 -2.16
N PHE A 63 8.54 6.66 -3.17
CA PHE A 63 8.08 5.48 -3.89
C PHE A 63 8.62 5.44 -5.32
N LYS A 64 9.36 4.38 -5.65
CA LYS A 64 9.81 4.09 -7.01
C LYS A 64 8.67 3.64 -7.92
N ALA A 65 7.66 2.98 -7.36
CA ALA A 65 6.49 2.52 -8.07
C ALA A 65 5.20 2.93 -7.35
N VAL A 66 4.25 3.47 -8.11
CA VAL A 66 2.87 3.73 -7.63
C VAL A 66 1.92 2.99 -8.57
N VAL A 67 1.11 2.09 -8.01
CA VAL A 67 0.15 1.28 -8.77
C VAL A 67 -1.25 1.55 -8.23
N VAL A 68 -2.09 2.14 -9.08
CA VAL A 68 -3.46 2.52 -8.74
C VAL A 68 -4.43 1.65 -9.51
N SER A 69 -5.38 1.00 -8.83
CA SER A 69 -6.35 0.08 -9.45
C SER A 69 -7.15 0.73 -10.58
N GLY A 70 -7.48 2.01 -10.44
CA GLY A 70 -8.21 2.77 -11.46
C GLY A 70 -7.44 2.98 -12.76
N GLU A 71 -6.09 2.91 -12.76
CA GLU A 71 -5.28 2.99 -13.96
C GLU A 71 -5.17 1.67 -14.71
N ILE A 72 -5.03 0.58 -13.94
CA ILE A 72 -4.69 -0.72 -14.51
C ILE A 72 -5.90 -1.65 -14.69
N GLY A 73 -7.07 -1.24 -14.16
CA GLY A 73 -8.31 -2.02 -14.24
C GLY A 73 -8.37 -3.26 -13.31
N TRP A 74 -7.38 -3.46 -12.45
CA TRP A 74 -7.32 -4.56 -11.49
C TRP A 74 -7.13 -4.04 -10.08
N LYS A 75 -7.87 -4.60 -9.11
CA LYS A 75 -7.77 -4.25 -7.68
C LYS A 75 -7.27 -5.44 -6.87
N LYS A 76 -6.67 -5.19 -5.72
CA LYS A 76 -6.38 -6.22 -4.70
C LYS A 76 -7.68 -6.90 -4.25
N PRO A 77 -7.74 -8.21 -4.06
CA PRO A 77 -6.63 -9.17 -3.98
C PRO A 77 -6.21 -9.82 -5.32
N SER A 78 -6.58 -9.25 -6.48
CA SER A 78 -6.15 -9.83 -7.77
C SER A 78 -4.62 -9.86 -7.86
N GLU A 79 -4.06 -11.01 -8.23
CA GLU A 79 -2.63 -11.20 -8.44
C GLU A 79 -2.04 -10.22 -9.49
N ARG A 80 -2.87 -9.77 -10.44
CA ARG A 80 -2.45 -8.86 -11.51
C ARG A 80 -1.94 -7.51 -11.01
N ILE A 81 -2.54 -6.94 -9.95
CA ILE A 81 -2.08 -5.65 -9.42
C ILE A 81 -0.72 -5.79 -8.74
N PHE A 82 -0.49 -6.90 -8.01
CA PHE A 82 0.80 -7.19 -7.38
C PHE A 82 1.87 -7.45 -8.45
N ALA A 83 1.56 -8.21 -9.50
CA ALA A 83 2.48 -8.47 -10.61
C ALA A 83 2.91 -7.16 -11.32
N VAL A 84 2.01 -6.18 -11.46
CA VAL A 84 2.38 -4.86 -12.00
C VAL A 84 3.36 -4.14 -11.08
N ALA A 85 3.13 -4.16 -9.76
CA ALA A 85 4.02 -3.53 -8.79
C ALA A 85 5.42 -4.16 -8.79
N LEU A 86 5.50 -5.49 -8.71
CA LEU A 86 6.76 -6.25 -8.74
C LEU A 86 7.56 -5.97 -10.02
N ARG A 87 6.89 -5.93 -11.16
CA ARG A 87 7.52 -5.62 -12.45
C ARG A 87 8.05 -4.17 -12.48
N ARG A 88 7.30 -3.18 -11.96
CA ARG A 88 7.75 -1.79 -11.89
C ARG A 88 8.93 -1.60 -10.94
N LEU A 89 9.02 -2.42 -9.88
CA LEU A 89 10.14 -2.45 -8.95
C LEU A 89 11.31 -3.30 -9.43
N SER A 90 11.10 -4.13 -10.47
CA SER A 90 12.09 -5.08 -11.00
C SER A 90 12.58 -6.09 -9.94
N ILE A 91 11.68 -6.57 -9.09
CA ILE A 91 11.98 -7.53 -8.03
C ILE A 91 11.09 -8.78 -8.15
N PRO A 92 11.60 -9.97 -7.81
CA PRO A 92 10.80 -11.17 -7.74
C PRO A 92 9.95 -11.21 -6.46
N PRO A 93 8.82 -11.96 -6.44
CA PRO A 93 7.90 -12.01 -5.30
C PRO A 93 8.54 -12.38 -3.96
N GLU A 94 9.43 -13.37 -3.96
CA GLU A 94 10.10 -13.87 -2.75
C GLU A 94 11.05 -12.87 -2.08
N LYS A 95 11.38 -11.78 -2.76
CA LYS A 95 12.17 -10.66 -2.22
C LYS A 95 11.32 -9.44 -1.85
N ALA A 96 10.00 -9.59 -1.90
CA ALA A 96 9.08 -8.51 -1.59
C ALA A 96 8.33 -8.77 -0.30
N ILE A 97 8.15 -7.70 0.47
CA ILE A 97 7.29 -7.66 1.65
C ILE A 97 6.13 -6.72 1.32
N PHE A 98 4.90 -7.20 1.45
CA PHE A 98 3.71 -6.37 1.32
C PHE A 98 3.19 -6.00 2.71
N VAL A 99 2.92 -4.74 2.93
CA VAL A 99 2.41 -4.22 4.21
C VAL A 99 1.05 -3.58 3.96
N GLY A 100 0.03 -4.02 4.66
CA GLY A 100 -1.32 -3.50 4.50
C GLY A 100 -2.22 -3.77 5.70
N ASP A 101 -3.41 -3.18 5.70
CA ASP A 101 -4.38 -3.24 6.81
C ASP A 101 -5.65 -4.02 6.45
N ASP A 102 -5.86 -4.34 5.20
CA ASP A 102 -6.99 -5.16 4.73
C ASP A 102 -6.54 -6.62 4.58
N TYR A 103 -7.06 -7.49 5.45
CA TYR A 103 -6.70 -8.91 5.43
C TYR A 103 -6.93 -9.56 4.06
N GLU A 104 -8.13 -9.41 3.49
CA GLU A 104 -8.47 -10.06 2.21
C GLU A 104 -7.74 -9.42 1.03
N ALA A 105 -7.78 -8.11 0.94
CA ALA A 105 -7.16 -7.41 -0.18
C ALA A 105 -5.64 -7.49 -0.16
N ASP A 106 -5.02 -7.28 1.02
CA ASP A 106 -3.58 -7.11 1.15
C ASP A 106 -2.87 -8.42 1.46
N ILE A 107 -3.33 -9.15 2.50
CA ILE A 107 -2.61 -10.32 2.98
C ILE A 107 -2.86 -11.53 2.08
N VAL A 108 -4.14 -11.87 1.84
CA VAL A 108 -4.48 -13.01 0.98
C VAL A 108 -3.92 -12.78 -0.43
N GLY A 109 -4.08 -11.58 -0.98
CA GLY A 109 -3.55 -11.23 -2.31
C GLY A 109 -2.02 -11.35 -2.41
N ALA A 110 -1.28 -10.79 -1.45
CA ALA A 110 0.17 -10.88 -1.41
C ALA A 110 0.67 -12.32 -1.24
N LYS A 111 0.06 -13.09 -0.33
CA LYS A 111 0.46 -14.49 -0.09
C LYS A 111 0.23 -15.39 -1.31
N ARG A 112 -0.85 -15.18 -2.06
CA ARG A 112 -1.10 -15.90 -3.33
C ARG A 112 -0.01 -15.64 -4.38
N MET A 113 0.58 -14.46 -4.35
CA MET A 113 1.70 -14.10 -5.22
C MET A 113 3.07 -14.55 -4.72
N GLY A 114 3.15 -15.15 -3.53
CA GLY A 114 4.41 -15.60 -2.93
C GLY A 114 5.22 -14.50 -2.23
N LEU A 115 4.60 -13.34 -1.94
CA LEU A 115 5.23 -12.30 -1.13
C LEU A 115 5.19 -12.66 0.36
N LYS A 116 6.09 -12.09 1.13
CA LYS A 116 5.88 -11.96 2.57
C LYS A 116 4.84 -10.88 2.81
N ALA A 117 3.98 -11.08 3.80
CA ALA A 117 2.85 -10.20 4.09
C ALA A 117 2.81 -9.79 5.56
N VAL A 118 2.74 -8.50 5.80
CA VAL A 118 2.61 -7.91 7.13
C VAL A 118 1.24 -7.26 7.25
N LEU A 119 0.47 -7.70 8.23
CA LEU A 119 -0.81 -7.09 8.56
C LEU A 119 -0.61 -5.98 9.61
N VAL A 120 -1.04 -4.78 9.26
CA VAL A 120 -1.15 -3.68 10.22
C VAL A 120 -2.57 -3.71 10.81
N SER A 121 -2.69 -4.15 12.05
CA SER A 121 -3.98 -4.30 12.74
C SER A 121 -3.90 -3.69 14.12
N ARG A 122 -4.97 -3.03 14.56
CA ARG A 122 -5.04 -2.52 15.94
C ARG A 122 -5.18 -3.68 16.91
N ALA A 123 -4.64 -3.51 18.12
CA ALA A 123 -4.66 -4.57 19.15
C ALA A 123 -6.09 -5.04 19.55
N GLU A 124 -7.11 -4.27 19.22
CA GLU A 124 -8.52 -4.56 19.49
C GLU A 124 -9.20 -5.37 18.37
N ASP A 125 -8.55 -5.47 17.20
CA ASP A 125 -9.10 -6.22 16.07
C ASP A 125 -8.79 -7.70 16.24
N GLU A 126 -9.81 -8.54 16.29
CA GLU A 126 -9.64 -9.99 16.27
C GLU A 126 -9.24 -10.42 14.86
N VAL A 127 -7.96 -10.79 14.68
CA VAL A 127 -7.46 -11.23 13.37
C VAL A 127 -7.85 -12.68 13.14
N VAL A 128 -8.91 -12.89 12.38
CA VAL A 128 -9.35 -14.23 11.97
C VAL A 128 -8.77 -14.54 10.59
N CYS A 129 -7.79 -15.45 10.56
CA CYS A 129 -7.10 -15.84 9.34
C CYS A 129 -7.66 -17.15 8.80
N PHE A 130 -8.45 -17.10 7.72
CA PHE A 130 -9.03 -18.29 7.10
C PHE A 130 -8.16 -18.84 5.95
N ASP A 131 -7.77 -17.99 4.99
CA ASP A 131 -7.15 -18.43 3.74
C ASP A 131 -5.63 -18.30 3.71
N ALA A 132 -5.07 -17.33 4.43
CA ALA A 132 -3.63 -17.09 4.47
C ALA A 132 -3.21 -16.49 5.81
N ARG A 133 -2.05 -16.91 6.34
CA ARG A 133 -1.48 -16.29 7.54
C ARG A 133 -0.51 -15.19 7.13
N PRO A 134 -0.61 -13.98 7.73
CA PRO A 134 0.44 -12.99 7.62
C PRO A 134 1.74 -13.53 8.24
N ASP A 135 2.88 -13.12 7.70
CA ASP A 135 4.20 -13.48 8.26
C ASP A 135 4.47 -12.68 9.55
N LEU A 136 3.84 -11.51 9.68
CA LEU A 136 3.91 -10.65 10.86
C LEU A 136 2.61 -9.86 11.02
N VAL A 137 2.20 -9.60 12.24
CA VAL A 137 1.13 -8.66 12.59
C VAL A 137 1.72 -7.57 13.48
N VAL A 138 1.49 -6.31 13.13
CA VAL A 138 1.96 -5.14 13.88
C VAL A 138 0.83 -4.14 14.07
N SER A 139 0.91 -3.34 15.14
CA SER A 139 -0.10 -2.33 15.43
C SER A 139 0.09 -1.03 14.60
N ASN A 140 1.29 -0.81 14.10
CA ASN A 140 1.64 0.38 13.31
C ASN A 140 2.97 0.18 12.55
N LEU A 141 3.28 1.11 11.64
CA LEU A 141 4.51 1.04 10.84
C LEU A 141 5.81 1.20 11.65
N GLN A 142 5.78 1.83 12.82
CA GLN A 142 6.98 1.97 13.65
C GLN A 142 7.36 0.62 14.29
N GLU A 143 6.38 -0.17 14.71
CA GLU A 143 6.60 -1.52 15.22
C GLU A 143 7.23 -2.43 14.17
N LEU A 144 6.82 -2.30 12.91
CA LEU A 144 7.42 -3.03 11.79
C LEU A 144 8.95 -2.86 11.74
N MET A 145 9.46 -1.64 12.02
CA MET A 145 10.90 -1.36 11.97
C MET A 145 11.71 -2.23 12.93
N GLY A 146 11.13 -2.62 14.06
CA GLY A 146 11.77 -3.52 15.03
C GLY A 146 11.85 -4.99 14.59
N HIS A 147 11.10 -5.38 13.56
CA HIS A 147 10.95 -6.77 13.11
C HIS A 147 11.42 -7.01 11.66
N LEU A 148 12.01 -6.01 11.02
CA LEU A 148 12.44 -6.14 9.61
C LEU A 148 13.44 -7.28 9.41
N ASP A 149 14.38 -7.47 10.33
CA ASP A 149 15.42 -8.50 10.25
C ASP A 149 14.83 -9.93 10.29
N GLU A 150 13.64 -10.10 10.87
CA GLU A 150 12.91 -11.38 10.91
C GLU A 150 12.23 -11.71 9.56
N LEU A 151 12.01 -10.68 8.74
CA LEU A 151 11.32 -10.78 7.46
C LEU A 151 12.28 -10.86 6.27
N ILE A 152 13.54 -10.56 6.42
CA ILE A 152 14.55 -10.56 5.36
C ILE A 152 15.38 -11.83 5.49
#